data_819f8babafd64c61325ef73fe6623e49
#
_entry.id   819f8babafd64c61325ef73fe6623e49
#
_cell.length_a   1.000
_cell.length_b   1.000
_cell.length_c   1.000
_cell.angle_alpha   90.00
_cell.angle_beta   90.00
_cell.angle_gamma   90.00
#
_symmetry.space_group_name_H-M   'P 1'
#
loop_
_entity.id
_entity.type
_entity.pdbx_description
1 polymer ?
#
loop_
_entity_poly.entity_id
_entity_poly.type
_entity_poly.pdbx_seq_one_letter_code
_entity_poly.pdbx_strand_id
1 'polypeptide(L)'
;MLNSQSAMFPFIYLASQSPRRQELLKQIGVKYEMLAPEPGEDAESIEASHPNEKARDYVARVTLAKSEAALERHIERALPWAPILCADTTVSLPGHLGGEILGKPFDAVDAERILKLLSGKTHQVLTAVALRISPTSEPVSIVQTSEVTFTKLSEDHIAKYIASGEPFGKAGAYGIQGLGSSLIESITGSYSGIMGLPLFETSQLFNLAQVTYPLSTTHE
;
A
#
# COMPACT_ATOMS: atom_id res chain seq x y z
N MET A 1 4.44 -16.93 39.34
CA MET A 1 4.83 -16.85 37.92
C MET A 1 3.54 -16.89 37.11
N LEU A 2 3.06 -15.72 36.70
CA LEU A 2 1.87 -15.61 35.84
C LEU A 2 2.34 -15.95 34.41
N ASN A 3 1.95 -17.12 33.89
CA ASN A 3 2.02 -17.42 32.46
C ASN A 3 1.10 -16.43 31.73
N SER A 4 1.63 -15.31 31.28
CA SER A 4 0.96 -14.53 30.26
C SER A 4 1.08 -15.32 28.95
N GLN A 5 0.16 -16.23 28.70
CA GLN A 5 -0.10 -16.68 27.34
C GLN A 5 -0.48 -15.41 26.56
N SER A 6 0.45 -14.94 25.76
CA SER A 6 0.25 -13.81 24.85
C SER A 6 -0.91 -14.18 23.95
N ALA A 7 -2.00 -13.42 23.99
CA ALA A 7 -3.22 -13.75 23.27
C ALA A 7 -2.94 -13.66 21.76
N MET A 8 -3.12 -14.78 21.06
CA MET A 8 -3.02 -14.81 19.59
C MET A 8 -4.25 -14.12 18.98
N PHE A 9 -4.02 -13.22 18.02
CA PHE A 9 -5.11 -12.55 17.32
C PHE A 9 -5.61 -13.41 16.16
N PRO A 10 -6.87 -13.87 16.17
CA PRO A 10 -7.42 -14.72 15.11
C PRO A 10 -7.76 -13.97 13.83
N PHE A 11 -7.76 -12.65 13.85
CA PHE A 11 -8.00 -11.76 12.72
C PHE A 11 -7.36 -10.40 12.97
N ILE A 12 -7.37 -9.56 11.94
CA ILE A 12 -6.95 -8.14 11.99
C ILE A 12 -8.06 -7.25 11.44
N TYR A 13 -7.99 -5.94 11.73
CA TYR A 13 -8.73 -4.95 10.97
C TYR A 13 -7.89 -4.46 9.78
N LEU A 14 -8.49 -4.43 8.59
CA LEU A 14 -7.88 -3.84 7.41
C LEU A 14 -8.46 -2.44 7.17
N ALA A 15 -7.67 -1.40 7.45
CA ALA A 15 -8.04 -0.01 7.23
C ALA A 15 -7.68 0.43 5.79
N SER A 16 -8.28 -0.23 4.80
CA SER A 16 -8.06 0.06 3.39
C SER A 16 -9.24 -0.39 2.54
N GLN A 17 -9.64 0.45 1.57
CA GLN A 17 -10.67 0.09 0.58
C GLN A 17 -10.08 -0.66 -0.63
N SER A 18 -8.75 -0.83 -0.72
CA SER A 18 -8.09 -1.44 -1.88
C SER A 18 -8.45 -2.91 -2.05
N PRO A 19 -9.11 -3.32 -3.16
CA PRO A 19 -9.41 -4.72 -3.42
C PRO A 19 -8.15 -5.59 -3.53
N ARG A 20 -7.05 -5.02 -4.04
CA ARG A 20 -5.77 -5.72 -4.19
C ARG A 20 -5.16 -6.12 -2.85
N ARG A 21 -5.25 -5.24 -1.83
CA ARG A 21 -4.78 -5.57 -0.47
C ARG A 21 -5.62 -6.66 0.16
N GLN A 22 -6.92 -6.65 -0.06
CA GLN A 22 -7.84 -7.71 0.39
C GLN A 22 -7.49 -9.06 -0.27
N GLU A 23 -7.22 -9.05 -1.58
CA GLU A 23 -6.80 -10.23 -2.34
C GLU A 23 -5.50 -10.81 -1.81
N LEU A 24 -4.48 -9.97 -1.56
CA LEU A 24 -3.20 -10.38 -1.00
C LEU A 24 -3.31 -10.98 0.41
N LEU A 25 -4.16 -10.41 1.28
CA LEU A 25 -4.41 -11.01 2.60
C LEU A 25 -5.12 -12.37 2.50
N LYS A 26 -6.09 -12.50 1.60
CA LYS A 26 -6.76 -13.78 1.31
C LYS A 26 -5.78 -14.82 0.79
N GLN A 27 -4.85 -14.41 -0.08
CA GLN A 27 -3.82 -15.30 -0.65
C GLN A 27 -2.97 -15.99 0.42
N ILE A 28 -2.64 -15.28 1.50
CA ILE A 28 -1.86 -15.85 2.61
C ILE A 28 -2.74 -16.38 3.76
N GLY A 29 -4.05 -16.40 3.59
CA GLY A 29 -5.00 -16.97 4.54
C GLY A 29 -5.21 -16.15 5.82
N VAL A 30 -4.87 -14.86 5.82
CA VAL A 30 -5.14 -13.97 6.96
C VAL A 30 -6.61 -13.59 6.98
N LYS A 31 -7.26 -13.82 8.13
CA LYS A 31 -8.63 -13.33 8.36
C LYS A 31 -8.59 -11.84 8.68
N TYR A 32 -9.50 -11.08 8.08
CA TYR A 32 -9.61 -9.65 8.36
C TYR A 32 -11.07 -9.17 8.35
N GLU A 33 -11.30 -8.11 9.11
CA GLU A 33 -12.53 -7.32 9.06
C GLU A 33 -12.20 -5.94 8.49
N MET A 34 -13.15 -5.36 7.75
CA MET A 34 -12.95 -4.06 7.12
C MET A 34 -13.13 -2.93 8.14
N LEU A 35 -12.11 -2.07 8.23
CA LEU A 35 -12.15 -0.81 8.99
C LEU A 35 -11.92 0.36 8.04
N ALA A 36 -12.60 0.33 6.90
CA ALA A 36 -12.49 1.37 5.88
C ALA A 36 -13.12 2.70 6.34
N PRO A 37 -12.63 3.86 5.85
CA PRO A 37 -13.26 5.15 6.07
C PRO A 37 -14.69 5.16 5.51
N GLU A 38 -15.56 5.94 6.14
CA GLU A 38 -16.93 6.15 5.65
C GLU A 38 -16.98 7.25 4.58
N PRO A 39 -18.06 7.28 3.77
CA PRO A 39 -18.28 8.40 2.87
C PRO A 39 -18.36 9.71 3.68
N GLY A 40 -17.45 10.65 3.37
CA GLY A 40 -17.37 11.94 4.07
C GLY A 40 -16.17 12.08 5.03
N GLU A 41 -15.48 11.02 5.37
CA GLU A 41 -14.17 11.14 6.01
C GLU A 41 -13.15 11.66 4.98
N ASP A 42 -12.45 12.74 5.32
CA ASP A 42 -11.44 13.37 4.45
C ASP A 42 -10.15 12.54 4.43
N ALA A 43 -10.19 11.42 3.68
CA ALA A 43 -9.02 10.59 3.48
C ALA A 43 -8.03 11.22 2.46
N GLU A 44 -8.48 12.20 1.65
CA GLU A 44 -7.65 12.82 0.61
C GLU A 44 -6.69 13.86 1.20
N SER A 45 -7.06 14.59 2.25
CA SER A 45 -6.16 15.54 2.91
C SER A 45 -4.91 14.87 3.48
N ILE A 46 -5.02 13.62 3.93
CA ILE A 46 -3.91 12.82 4.42
C ILE A 46 -2.89 12.52 3.29
N GLU A 47 -3.37 12.36 2.06
CA GLU A 47 -2.55 12.02 0.88
C GLU A 47 -1.89 13.26 0.23
N ALA A 48 -2.14 14.48 0.71
CA ALA A 48 -1.48 15.66 0.16
C ALA A 48 0.04 15.61 0.40
N SER A 49 0.84 15.80 -0.66
CA SER A 49 2.30 15.86 -0.57
C SER A 49 2.77 17.22 -0.08
N HIS A 50 3.86 17.25 0.68
CA HIS A 50 4.50 18.48 1.11
C HIS A 50 5.57 18.93 0.08
N PRO A 51 5.86 20.24 -0.02
CA PRO A 51 6.93 20.72 -0.89
C PRO A 51 8.27 20.03 -0.59
N ASN A 52 8.93 19.51 -1.62
CA ASN A 52 10.22 18.79 -1.54
C ASN A 52 10.21 17.52 -0.67
N GLU A 53 9.04 16.96 -0.37
CA GLU A 53 8.94 15.72 0.38
C GLU A 53 9.44 14.54 -0.47
N LYS A 54 10.36 13.74 0.09
CA LYS A 54 10.85 12.54 -0.58
C LYS A 54 9.76 11.46 -0.58
N ALA A 55 9.68 10.68 -1.65
CA ALA A 55 8.67 9.63 -1.80
C ALA A 55 8.64 8.63 -0.62
N ARG A 56 9.81 8.31 -0.04
CA ARG A 56 9.90 7.43 1.13
C ARG A 56 9.29 8.05 2.38
N ASP A 57 9.57 9.33 2.61
CA ASP A 57 9.05 10.05 3.78
C ASP A 57 7.55 10.29 3.63
N TYR A 58 7.11 10.64 2.41
CA TYR A 58 5.71 10.78 2.05
C TYR A 58 4.90 9.51 2.34
N VAL A 59 5.30 8.35 1.77
CA VAL A 59 4.53 7.12 1.93
C VAL A 59 4.50 6.63 3.37
N ALA A 60 5.58 6.84 4.13
CA ALA A 60 5.64 6.53 5.55
C ALA A 60 4.68 7.42 6.36
N ARG A 61 4.75 8.74 6.16
CA ARG A 61 3.88 9.72 6.83
C ARG A 61 2.40 9.45 6.55
N VAL A 62 2.04 9.26 5.28
CA VAL A 62 0.66 8.96 4.89
C VAL A 62 0.16 7.68 5.54
N THR A 63 0.99 6.63 5.57
CA THR A 63 0.60 5.35 6.20
C THR A 63 0.40 5.50 7.70
N LEU A 64 1.24 6.25 8.40
CA LEU A 64 1.09 6.52 9.84
C LEU A 64 -0.16 7.36 10.11
N ALA A 65 -0.40 8.41 9.35
CA ALA A 65 -1.61 9.23 9.49
C ALA A 65 -2.90 8.40 9.25
N LYS A 66 -2.88 7.49 8.26
CA LYS A 66 -3.98 6.52 8.06
C LYS A 66 -4.16 5.58 9.26
N SER A 67 -3.07 5.22 9.95
CA SER A 67 -3.14 4.38 11.16
C SER A 67 -3.78 5.12 12.34
N GLU A 68 -3.51 6.41 12.50
CA GLU A 68 -4.17 7.24 13.54
C GLU A 68 -5.67 7.38 13.25
N ALA A 69 -6.04 7.77 12.03
CA ALA A 69 -7.44 7.87 11.64
C ALA A 69 -8.20 6.53 11.77
N ALA A 70 -7.51 5.41 11.54
CA ALA A 70 -8.10 4.09 11.72
C ALA A 70 -8.30 3.73 13.20
N LEU A 71 -7.40 4.16 14.10
CA LEU A 71 -7.56 4.00 15.54
C LEU A 71 -8.76 4.81 16.05
N GLU A 72 -8.89 6.07 15.66
CA GLU A 72 -10.04 6.92 16.00
C GLU A 72 -11.36 6.26 15.59
N ARG A 73 -11.45 5.80 14.34
CA ARG A 73 -12.59 5.07 13.80
C ARG A 73 -12.91 3.79 14.56
N HIS A 74 -11.88 3.03 14.96
CA HIS A 74 -12.05 1.83 15.76
C HIS A 74 -12.67 2.14 17.12
N ILE A 75 -12.20 3.21 17.78
CA ILE A 75 -12.73 3.68 19.08
C ILE A 75 -14.18 4.17 18.94
N GLU A 76 -14.48 4.99 17.94
CA GLU A 76 -15.81 5.52 17.67
C GLU A 76 -16.85 4.42 17.42
N ARG A 77 -16.43 3.35 16.71
CA ARG A 77 -17.28 2.19 16.44
C ARG A 77 -17.37 1.20 17.62
N ALA A 78 -16.67 1.47 18.72
CA ALA A 78 -16.61 0.62 19.92
C ALA A 78 -16.36 -0.86 19.60
N LEU A 79 -15.43 -1.15 18.67
CA LEU A 79 -15.14 -2.50 18.22
C LEU A 79 -14.25 -3.26 19.21
N PRO A 80 -14.36 -4.59 19.32
CA PRO A 80 -13.41 -5.38 20.08
C PRO A 80 -11.99 -5.24 19.50
N TRP A 81 -10.97 -5.23 20.36
CA TRP A 81 -9.60 -5.00 19.89
C TRP A 81 -9.06 -6.17 19.06
N ALA A 82 -8.52 -5.84 17.91
CA ALA A 82 -7.61 -6.65 17.09
C ALA A 82 -6.61 -5.71 16.40
N PRO A 83 -5.42 -6.19 15.97
CA PRO A 83 -4.44 -5.34 15.31
C PRO A 83 -5.00 -4.67 14.06
N ILE A 84 -4.63 -3.40 13.85
CA ILE A 84 -5.08 -2.59 12.71
C ILE A 84 -3.96 -2.48 11.69
N LEU A 85 -4.21 -2.97 10.47
CA LEU A 85 -3.29 -2.90 9.34
C LEU A 85 -3.66 -1.75 8.41
N CYS A 86 -2.71 -0.85 8.20
CA CYS A 86 -2.75 0.21 7.21
C CYS A 86 -1.63 0.05 6.19
N ALA A 87 -1.83 0.52 4.97
CA ALA A 87 -0.77 0.60 3.98
C ALA A 87 -1.05 1.75 3.01
N ASP A 88 0.03 2.29 2.45
CA ASP A 88 -0.03 3.23 1.34
C ASP A 88 1.01 2.87 0.28
N THR A 89 0.78 3.30 -0.96
CA THR A 89 1.66 2.99 -2.08
C THR A 89 1.80 4.22 -2.95
N THR A 90 3.05 4.58 -3.24
CA THR A 90 3.37 5.66 -4.16
C THR A 90 4.37 5.22 -5.23
N VAL A 91 4.32 5.87 -6.38
CA VAL A 91 5.30 5.71 -7.47
C VAL A 91 6.18 6.95 -7.49
N SER A 92 7.48 6.75 -7.66
CA SER A 92 8.43 7.84 -7.76
C SER A 92 9.38 7.61 -8.93
N LEU A 93 9.54 8.64 -9.75
CA LEU A 93 10.59 8.65 -10.77
C LEU A 93 11.85 9.25 -10.14
N PRO A 94 12.97 8.49 -10.02
CA PRO A 94 14.21 8.99 -9.47
C PRO A 94 14.70 10.24 -10.19
N GLY A 95 15.18 11.25 -9.46
CA GLY A 95 15.66 12.50 -9.99
C GLY A 95 16.32 13.38 -8.93
N HIS A 96 16.70 14.61 -9.29
CA HIS A 96 17.19 15.59 -8.33
C HIS A 96 16.14 15.85 -7.23
N LEU A 97 16.58 15.99 -5.98
CA LEU A 97 15.75 16.29 -4.80
C LEU A 97 14.85 15.15 -4.28
N GLY A 98 15.12 13.89 -4.65
CA GLY A 98 14.39 12.74 -4.06
C GLY A 98 13.31 12.15 -4.94
N GLY A 99 13.20 12.60 -6.19
CA GLY A 99 12.31 12.06 -7.19
C GLY A 99 10.93 12.73 -7.23
N GLU A 100 10.28 12.69 -8.40
CA GLU A 100 8.91 13.15 -8.56
C GLU A 100 7.94 12.08 -8.07
N ILE A 101 7.02 12.45 -7.17
CA ILE A 101 5.94 11.57 -6.69
C ILE A 101 4.83 11.57 -7.74
N LEU A 102 4.53 10.38 -8.28
CA LEU A 102 3.50 10.17 -9.27
C LEU A 102 2.29 9.52 -8.60
N GLY A 103 1.31 10.34 -8.25
CA GLY A 103 0.07 9.91 -7.60
C GLY A 103 -0.89 9.19 -8.54
N LYS A 104 -2.15 9.11 -8.12
CA LYS A 104 -3.27 8.63 -8.94
C LYS A 104 -3.58 9.69 -10.00
N PRO A 105 -3.76 9.34 -11.28
CA PRO A 105 -4.12 10.31 -12.32
C PRO A 105 -5.50 10.91 -12.05
N PHE A 106 -5.63 12.22 -12.23
CA PHE A 106 -6.90 12.93 -12.08
C PHE A 106 -7.87 12.67 -13.25
N ASP A 107 -7.30 12.57 -14.46
CA ASP A 107 -8.03 12.35 -15.70
C ASP A 107 -7.15 11.64 -16.74
N ALA A 108 -7.67 11.50 -17.96
CA ALA A 108 -6.96 10.86 -19.07
C ALA A 108 -5.69 11.61 -19.50
N VAL A 109 -5.70 12.94 -19.41
CA VAL A 109 -4.56 13.81 -19.79
C VAL A 109 -3.43 13.62 -18.79
N ASP A 110 -3.75 13.58 -17.50
CA ASP A 110 -2.76 13.34 -16.45
C ASP A 110 -2.23 11.89 -16.50
N ALA A 111 -3.09 10.90 -16.80
CA ALA A 111 -2.66 9.52 -17.03
C ALA A 111 -1.66 9.43 -18.19
N GLU A 112 -1.93 10.11 -19.30
CA GLU A 112 -1.03 10.17 -20.46
C GLU A 112 0.32 10.81 -20.08
N ARG A 113 0.31 11.93 -19.36
CA ARG A 113 1.51 12.60 -18.85
C ARG A 113 2.36 11.65 -18.00
N ILE A 114 1.74 10.97 -17.04
CA ILE A 114 2.43 10.04 -16.15
C ILE A 114 3.04 8.88 -16.95
N LEU A 115 2.27 8.24 -17.83
CA LEU A 115 2.75 7.10 -18.63
C LEU A 115 3.88 7.51 -19.58
N LYS A 116 3.84 8.71 -20.18
CA LYS A 116 4.94 9.27 -20.98
C LYS A 116 6.20 9.49 -20.14
N LEU A 117 6.06 9.95 -18.89
CA LEU A 117 7.19 10.11 -17.97
C LEU A 117 7.86 8.78 -17.63
N LEU A 118 7.08 7.70 -17.47
CA LEU A 118 7.57 6.36 -17.12
C LEU A 118 8.09 5.57 -18.31
N SER A 119 7.67 5.89 -19.53
CA SER A 119 8.01 5.17 -20.77
C SER A 119 9.51 4.98 -20.96
N GLY A 120 9.96 3.73 -21.08
CA GLY A 120 11.37 3.37 -21.28
C GLY A 120 12.28 3.67 -20.11
N LYS A 121 11.72 3.84 -18.88
CA LYS A 121 12.51 4.18 -17.70
C LYS A 121 12.27 3.19 -16.55
N THR A 122 13.26 3.14 -15.65
CA THR A 122 13.11 2.51 -14.35
C THR A 122 12.63 3.53 -13.34
N HIS A 123 11.59 3.18 -12.59
CA HIS A 123 11.00 3.97 -11.53
C HIS A 123 10.84 3.15 -10.26
N GLN A 124 10.58 3.79 -9.15
CA GLN A 124 10.39 3.14 -7.86
C GLN A 124 8.90 3.08 -7.49
N VAL A 125 8.51 1.94 -6.93
CA VAL A 125 7.25 1.77 -6.22
C VAL A 125 7.56 1.56 -4.76
N LEU A 126 7.08 2.46 -3.92
CA LEU A 126 7.29 2.42 -2.49
C LEU A 126 5.96 2.10 -1.82
N THR A 127 5.93 1.04 -1.03
CA THR A 127 4.77 0.67 -0.23
C THR A 127 5.15 0.65 1.23
N ALA A 128 4.52 1.52 2.02
CA ALA A 128 4.58 1.46 3.46
C ALA A 128 3.44 0.60 4.00
N VAL A 129 3.74 -0.19 5.00
CA VAL A 129 2.78 -0.96 5.79
C VAL A 129 2.98 -0.61 7.26
N ALA A 130 1.91 -0.39 7.99
CA ALA A 130 1.90 -0.14 9.42
C ALA A 130 0.91 -1.07 10.11
N LEU A 131 1.33 -1.69 11.20
CA LEU A 131 0.50 -2.53 12.05
C LEU A 131 0.47 -1.95 13.47
N ARG A 132 -0.72 -1.53 13.92
CA ARG A 132 -0.96 -1.13 15.29
C ARG A 132 -1.36 -2.35 16.09
N ILE A 133 -0.48 -2.76 17.00
CA ILE A 133 -0.61 -4.00 17.78
C ILE A 133 -1.50 -3.80 19.01
N SER A 134 -1.48 -2.61 19.61
CA SER A 134 -2.34 -2.25 20.74
C SER A 134 -2.90 -0.84 20.59
N PRO A 135 -4.00 -0.49 21.27
CA PRO A 135 -4.59 0.85 21.19
C PRO A 135 -3.69 1.96 21.78
N THR A 136 -2.74 1.58 22.63
CA THR A 136 -1.87 2.52 23.36
C THR A 136 -0.43 2.58 22.83
N SER A 137 -0.08 1.74 21.87
CA SER A 137 1.27 1.73 21.28
C SER A 137 1.31 2.47 19.95
N GLU A 138 2.48 3.01 19.61
CA GLU A 138 2.75 3.45 18.25
C GLU A 138 2.69 2.25 17.28
N PRO A 139 2.24 2.46 16.03
CA PRO A 139 2.24 1.40 15.03
C PRO A 139 3.67 1.06 14.62
N VAL A 140 3.95 -0.23 14.45
CA VAL A 140 5.19 -0.69 13.82
C VAL A 140 5.05 -0.57 12.32
N SER A 141 5.99 0.11 11.66
CA SER A 141 5.91 0.35 10.22
C SER A 141 7.18 -0.04 9.46
N ILE A 142 7.01 -0.47 8.22
CA ILE A 142 8.07 -0.84 7.29
C ILE A 142 7.77 -0.20 5.95
N VAL A 143 8.80 0.35 5.28
CA VAL A 143 8.71 0.84 3.90
C VAL A 143 9.50 -0.10 3.00
N GLN A 144 8.82 -0.80 2.12
CA GLN A 144 9.38 -1.63 1.06
C GLN A 144 9.51 -0.79 -0.21
N THR A 145 10.64 -0.93 -0.91
CA THR A 145 10.89 -0.25 -2.19
C THR A 145 11.20 -1.30 -3.25
N SER A 146 10.50 -1.20 -4.38
CA SER A 146 10.74 -2.01 -5.57
C SER A 146 11.05 -1.12 -6.77
N GLU A 147 11.78 -1.65 -7.72
CA GLU A 147 12.04 -1.01 -9.00
C GLU A 147 11.23 -1.69 -10.11
N VAL A 148 10.67 -0.88 -10.99
CA VAL A 148 9.90 -1.33 -12.15
C VAL A 148 10.47 -0.64 -13.39
N THR A 149 10.84 -1.43 -14.40
CA THR A 149 11.32 -0.91 -15.68
C THR A 149 10.23 -1.06 -16.72
N PHE A 150 9.84 0.04 -17.35
CA PHE A 150 8.89 0.04 -18.46
C PHE A 150 9.62 -0.11 -19.78
N THR A 151 9.01 -0.86 -20.70
CA THR A 151 9.37 -0.80 -22.11
C THR A 151 9.06 0.59 -22.68
N LYS A 152 9.65 0.94 -23.83
CA LYS A 152 9.32 2.18 -24.53
C LYS A 152 7.90 2.11 -25.07
N LEU A 153 7.02 2.96 -24.57
CA LEU A 153 5.60 3.02 -24.94
C LEU A 153 5.40 3.93 -26.15
N SER A 154 4.64 3.47 -27.16
CA SER A 154 4.15 4.32 -28.24
C SER A 154 2.91 5.10 -27.77
N GLU A 155 2.58 6.19 -28.47
CA GLU A 155 1.36 6.96 -28.21
C GLU A 155 0.10 6.08 -28.35
N ASP A 156 0.06 5.18 -29.32
CA ASP A 156 -1.03 4.22 -29.53
C ASP A 156 -1.18 3.25 -28.34
N HIS A 157 -0.06 2.73 -27.79
CA HIS A 157 -0.10 1.91 -26.58
C HIS A 157 -0.66 2.67 -25.38
N ILE A 158 -0.21 3.90 -25.16
CA ILE A 158 -0.68 4.75 -24.06
C ILE A 158 -2.18 5.02 -24.21
N ALA A 159 -2.62 5.43 -25.41
CA ALA A 159 -4.03 5.73 -25.67
C ALA A 159 -4.94 4.51 -25.43
N LYS A 160 -4.56 3.33 -25.94
CA LYS A 160 -5.31 2.08 -25.73
C LYS A 160 -5.35 1.66 -24.26
N TYR A 161 -4.25 1.83 -23.53
CA TYR A 161 -4.21 1.50 -22.12
C TYR A 161 -5.09 2.45 -21.30
N ILE A 162 -5.10 3.76 -21.59
CA ILE A 162 -6.00 4.71 -20.94
C ILE A 162 -7.46 4.39 -21.26
N ALA A 163 -7.78 4.05 -22.52
CA ALA A 163 -9.14 3.69 -22.93
C ALA A 163 -9.69 2.44 -22.20
N SER A 164 -8.81 1.55 -21.68
CA SER A 164 -9.23 0.40 -20.86
C SER A 164 -9.79 0.80 -19.49
N GLY A 165 -9.55 2.02 -19.02
CA GLY A 165 -9.92 2.47 -17.69
C GLY A 165 -9.00 1.95 -16.56
N GLU A 166 -8.07 1.03 -16.86
CA GLU A 166 -7.19 0.42 -15.84
C GLU A 166 -6.27 1.41 -15.11
N PRO A 167 -5.73 2.49 -15.73
CA PRO A 167 -4.87 3.47 -15.06
C PRO A 167 -5.48 4.15 -13.84
N PHE A 168 -6.79 4.35 -13.85
CA PHE A 168 -7.45 5.19 -12.85
C PHE A 168 -7.47 4.55 -11.46
N GLY A 169 -7.31 5.41 -10.43
CA GLY A 169 -7.24 5.00 -9.03
C GLY A 169 -5.96 4.28 -8.63
N LYS A 170 -4.91 4.33 -9.48
CA LYS A 170 -3.62 3.69 -9.22
C LYS A 170 -2.49 4.72 -9.26
N ALA A 171 -1.61 4.71 -8.26
CA ALA A 171 -0.39 5.51 -8.26
C ALA A 171 0.46 5.15 -9.49
N GLY A 172 1.02 6.16 -10.16
CA GLY A 172 1.79 5.97 -11.38
C GLY A 172 0.96 5.61 -12.62
N ALA A 173 -0.38 5.70 -12.54
CA ALA A 173 -1.31 5.42 -13.63
C ALA A 173 -1.17 4.01 -14.23
N TYR A 174 -0.78 2.98 -13.46
CA TYR A 174 -0.74 1.60 -13.94
C TYR A 174 -0.95 0.57 -12.84
N GLY A 175 -1.27 -0.66 -13.24
CA GLY A 175 -1.30 -1.83 -12.36
C GLY A 175 -0.40 -2.94 -12.86
N ILE A 176 0.41 -3.55 -11.97
CA ILE A 176 1.24 -4.71 -12.32
C ILE A 176 0.39 -5.96 -12.64
N GLN A 177 -0.84 -6.01 -12.14
CA GLN A 177 -1.86 -6.98 -12.54
C GLN A 177 -2.62 -6.44 -13.75
N GLY A 178 -3.17 -7.30 -14.58
CA GLY A 178 -3.96 -6.91 -15.74
C GLY A 178 -3.14 -6.42 -16.93
N LEU A 179 -3.68 -5.47 -17.70
CA LEU A 179 -3.07 -4.99 -18.95
C LEU A 179 -1.73 -4.28 -18.72
N GLY A 180 -1.59 -3.57 -17.60
CA GLY A 180 -0.36 -2.86 -17.25
C GLY A 180 0.85 -3.77 -17.10
N SER A 181 0.66 -5.07 -16.86
CA SER A 181 1.77 -6.03 -16.83
C SER A 181 2.51 -6.13 -18.15
N SER A 182 1.84 -5.89 -19.29
CA SER A 182 2.44 -5.91 -20.62
C SER A 182 3.32 -4.69 -20.92
N LEU A 183 3.26 -3.65 -20.08
CA LEU A 183 4.09 -2.44 -20.20
C LEU A 183 5.42 -2.60 -19.43
N ILE A 184 5.53 -3.63 -18.59
CA ILE A 184 6.66 -3.85 -17.70
C ILE A 184 7.65 -4.82 -18.33
N GLU A 185 8.89 -4.38 -18.48
CA GLU A 185 9.99 -5.20 -18.98
C GLU A 185 10.60 -6.05 -17.85
N SER A 186 10.80 -5.44 -16.68
CA SER A 186 11.37 -6.13 -15.51
C SER A 186 10.99 -5.47 -14.20
N ILE A 187 11.12 -6.24 -13.12
CA ILE A 187 10.96 -5.77 -11.74
C ILE A 187 12.13 -6.25 -10.89
N THR A 188 12.50 -5.45 -9.87
CA THR A 188 13.42 -5.83 -8.81
C THR A 188 12.77 -5.51 -7.47
N GLY A 189 12.65 -6.50 -6.59
CA GLY A 189 12.03 -6.34 -5.27
C GLY A 189 10.73 -7.15 -5.11
N SER A 190 9.73 -6.57 -4.43
CA SER A 190 8.50 -7.27 -4.03
C SER A 190 7.37 -7.07 -5.04
N TYR A 191 6.95 -8.14 -5.73
CA TYR A 191 5.76 -8.12 -6.58
C TYR A 191 4.50 -7.70 -5.79
N SER A 192 4.29 -8.30 -4.62
CA SER A 192 3.15 -7.97 -3.76
C SER A 192 3.24 -6.54 -3.19
N GLY A 193 4.46 -6.03 -2.99
CA GLY A 193 4.70 -4.62 -2.64
C GLY A 193 4.25 -3.68 -3.76
N ILE A 194 4.57 -3.99 -5.02
CA ILE A 194 4.10 -3.22 -6.19
C ILE A 194 2.56 -3.29 -6.30
N MET A 195 1.94 -4.41 -5.96
CA MET A 195 0.48 -4.53 -5.88
C MET A 195 -0.16 -3.69 -4.76
N GLY A 196 0.60 -3.33 -3.74
CA GLY A 196 0.18 -2.46 -2.65
C GLY A 196 0.18 -3.04 -1.23
N LEU A 197 0.73 -4.26 -1.04
CA LEU A 197 0.95 -4.87 0.28
C LEU A 197 2.13 -5.84 0.22
N PRO A 198 3.32 -5.47 0.71
CA PRO A 198 4.50 -6.33 0.67
C PRO A 198 4.33 -7.49 1.67
N LEU A 199 3.97 -8.67 1.16
CA LEU A 199 3.56 -9.81 1.99
C LEU A 199 4.68 -10.34 2.90
N PHE A 200 5.94 -10.28 2.46
CA PHE A 200 7.06 -10.71 3.30
C PHE A 200 7.18 -9.82 4.55
N GLU A 201 7.24 -8.52 4.38
CA GLU A 201 7.33 -7.54 5.48
C GLU A 201 6.05 -7.55 6.33
N THR A 202 4.89 -7.71 5.70
CA THR A 202 3.60 -7.82 6.40
C THR A 202 3.57 -9.08 7.28
N SER A 203 4.08 -10.21 6.81
CA SER A 203 4.17 -11.45 7.60
C SER A 203 5.08 -11.31 8.82
N GLN A 204 6.17 -10.55 8.71
CA GLN A 204 7.03 -10.24 9.86
C GLN A 204 6.28 -9.43 10.93
N LEU A 205 5.48 -8.45 10.51
CA LEU A 205 4.63 -7.68 11.43
C LEU A 205 3.56 -8.56 12.09
N PHE A 206 2.95 -9.49 11.34
CA PHE A 206 1.98 -10.43 11.89
C PHE A 206 2.59 -11.40 12.90
N ASN A 207 3.79 -11.91 12.65
CA ASN A 207 4.50 -12.75 13.61
C ASN A 207 4.83 -11.97 14.89
N LEU A 208 5.29 -10.70 14.76
CA LEU A 208 5.54 -9.83 15.91
C LEU A 208 4.26 -9.59 16.73
N ALA A 209 3.13 -9.40 16.07
CA ALA A 209 1.83 -9.16 16.69
C ALA A 209 1.11 -10.44 17.11
N GLN A 210 1.65 -11.62 16.84
CA GLN A 210 1.02 -12.92 17.08
C GLN A 210 -0.35 -13.08 16.39
N VAL A 211 -0.45 -12.60 15.16
CA VAL A 211 -1.62 -12.82 14.31
C VAL A 211 -1.58 -14.23 13.75
N THR A 212 -2.70 -14.95 13.87
CA THR A 212 -2.82 -16.32 13.37
C THR A 212 -3.09 -16.35 11.87
N TYR A 213 -2.23 -17.04 11.13
CA TYR A 213 -2.43 -17.35 9.70
C TYR A 213 -1.66 -18.65 9.37
N PRO A 214 -1.86 -19.31 8.20
CA PRO A 214 -1.31 -20.65 7.93
C PRO A 214 0.21 -20.82 8.11
N LEU A 215 0.99 -19.75 7.95
CA LEU A 215 2.46 -19.76 8.12
C LEU A 215 2.94 -19.01 9.36
N SER A 216 2.02 -18.64 10.29
CA SER A 216 2.42 -17.99 11.55
C SER A 216 3.30 -18.92 12.37
N THR A 217 4.40 -18.37 12.91
CA THR A 217 5.26 -19.10 13.84
C THR A 217 4.63 -19.10 15.22
N THR A 218 4.32 -20.28 15.75
CA THR A 218 4.04 -20.44 17.19
C THR A 218 5.36 -20.35 17.92
N HIS A 219 5.57 -19.35 18.75
CA HIS A 219 6.66 -19.35 19.71
C HIS A 219 6.31 -20.38 20.80
N GLU A 220 6.96 -21.55 20.77
CA GLU A 220 6.97 -22.49 21.87
C GLU A 220 7.71 -21.94 23.09
#